data_cef980f501d96f43bd40318027460d96
#
_entry.id   cef980f501d96f43bd40318027460d96
#
_cell.length_a   1.000
_cell.length_b   1.000
_cell.length_c   1.000
_cell.angle_alpha   90.00
_cell.angle_beta   90.00
_cell.angle_gamma   90.00
#
_symmetry.space_group_name_H-M   'P 1'
#
loop_
_entity.id
_entity.type
_entity.pdbx_description
1 polymer ?
#
loop_
_entity_poly.entity_id
_entity_poly.type
_entity_poly.pdbx_seq_one_letter_code
_entity_poly.pdbx_strand_id
1 'polypeptide(L)'
;HVDERAREPQSWWIRRIADPTGMAIVFGAFEGAELVGTVALEFSAKPKTKHKALVIGMYVMPEWRGNGAARALLQAAIDRCKSRGDIQVMQLTVTDGNEPAIALYRSAGFRPFGTEPMAIRTPAGFRSKVHMWLDLSPLRVPQEPITARSP
;
A
#
# COMPACT_ATOMS: atom_id res chain seq x y z
N HIS A 1 -0.26 -14.05 29.78
CA HIS A 1 0.05 -12.64 29.93
C HIS A 1 -0.24 -11.87 28.66
N VAL A 2 -0.98 -10.81 28.81
CA VAL A 2 -1.33 -9.99 27.65
C VAL A 2 -0.09 -9.21 27.21
N ASP A 3 0.14 -9.21 25.92
CA ASP A 3 1.24 -8.46 25.33
C ASP A 3 1.02 -6.97 25.57
N GLU A 4 1.94 -6.33 26.25
CA GLU A 4 1.83 -4.91 26.52
C GLU A 4 1.80 -4.09 25.26
N ARG A 5 2.51 -4.54 24.22
CA ARG A 5 2.52 -3.82 22.96
C ARG A 5 1.13 -3.78 22.34
N ALA A 6 0.36 -4.84 22.49
CA ALA A 6 -1.01 -4.86 21.96
C ALA A 6 -1.92 -3.90 22.72
N ARG A 7 -1.57 -3.56 23.97
CA ARG A 7 -2.38 -2.68 24.79
C ARG A 7 -1.94 -1.23 24.75
N GLU A 8 -0.79 -0.97 24.14
CA GLU A 8 -0.25 0.38 24.02
C GLU A 8 -0.19 0.77 22.55
N PRO A 9 -1.34 1.20 22.00
CA PRO A 9 -1.42 1.44 20.56
C PRO A 9 -0.47 2.51 20.06
N GLN A 10 0.09 3.34 20.93
CA GLN A 10 1.03 4.38 20.53
C GLN A 10 2.47 4.04 20.89
N SER A 11 2.76 2.75 21.16
CA SER A 11 4.12 2.36 21.51
C SER A 11 5.05 2.38 20.30
N TRP A 12 4.53 2.42 19.09
CA TRP A 12 5.31 2.54 17.86
C TRP A 12 4.92 3.82 17.11
N TRP A 13 5.76 4.24 16.18
CA TRP A 13 5.55 5.48 15.42
C TRP A 13 6.08 5.33 14.01
N ILE A 14 5.58 6.18 13.12
CA ILE A 14 5.90 6.11 11.71
C ILE A 14 6.85 7.25 11.35
N ARG A 15 7.89 6.92 10.57
CA ARG A 15 8.84 7.92 10.12
C ARG A 15 9.29 7.58 8.71
N ARG A 16 9.47 8.63 7.89
CA ARG A 16 10.07 8.46 6.58
C ARG A 16 11.58 8.22 6.77
N ILE A 17 12.08 7.16 6.16
CA ILE A 17 13.47 6.74 6.36
C ILE A 17 14.32 6.81 5.09
N ALA A 18 13.71 6.93 3.90
CA ALA A 18 14.47 7.04 2.68
C ALA A 18 13.66 7.74 1.61
N ASP A 19 14.34 8.58 0.83
CA ASP A 19 13.78 9.25 -0.34
C ASP A 19 14.96 9.72 -1.20
N PRO A 20 15.74 8.78 -1.72
CA PRO A 20 17.03 9.15 -2.33
C PRO A 20 16.88 9.92 -3.63
N THR A 21 15.81 9.75 -4.36
CA THR A 21 15.68 10.34 -5.69
C THR A 21 14.39 11.14 -5.88
N GLY A 22 13.52 11.17 -4.88
CA GLY A 22 12.17 11.73 -5.04
C GLY A 22 11.23 10.82 -5.81
N MET A 23 11.74 9.70 -6.32
CA MET A 23 10.94 8.74 -7.06
C MET A 23 10.54 7.54 -6.21
N ALA A 24 11.02 7.47 -4.99
CA ALA A 24 10.68 6.40 -4.05
C ALA A 24 10.78 6.93 -2.64
N ILE A 25 9.84 6.54 -1.80
CA ILE A 25 9.83 6.92 -0.39
C ILE A 25 9.62 5.66 0.43
N VAL A 26 10.39 5.50 1.50
CA VAL A 26 10.21 4.40 2.43
C VAL A 26 9.79 4.96 3.78
N PHE A 27 8.71 4.43 4.34
CA PHE A 27 8.29 4.72 5.69
C PHE A 27 8.61 3.53 6.59
N GLY A 28 9.03 3.81 7.79
CA GLY A 28 9.29 2.79 8.78
C GLY A 28 8.40 2.98 9.99
N ALA A 29 8.01 1.89 10.60
CA ALA A 29 7.36 1.87 11.90
C ALA A 29 8.42 1.49 12.93
N PHE A 30 8.48 2.23 14.02
CA PHE A 30 9.52 2.07 15.01
C PHE A 30 8.92 1.87 16.39
N GLU A 31 9.51 0.96 17.14
CA GLU A 31 9.32 0.87 18.58
C GLU A 31 10.63 1.32 19.20
N GLY A 32 10.64 2.51 19.84
CA GLY A 32 11.90 3.10 20.24
C GLY A 32 12.80 3.30 19.04
N ALA A 33 13.98 2.71 19.06
CA ALA A 33 14.92 2.78 17.95
C ALA A 33 14.84 1.56 17.04
N GLU A 34 13.98 0.59 17.36
CA GLU A 34 13.90 -0.64 16.58
C GLU A 34 12.91 -0.48 15.43
N LEU A 35 13.36 -0.83 14.23
CA LEU A 35 12.51 -0.84 13.04
C LEU A 35 11.67 -2.11 13.05
N VAL A 36 10.34 -1.97 13.13
CA VAL A 36 9.44 -3.12 13.24
C VAL A 36 8.57 -3.32 12.00
N GLY A 37 8.60 -2.40 11.07
CA GLY A 37 7.85 -2.56 9.82
C GLY A 37 8.23 -1.51 8.81
N THR A 38 7.93 -1.78 7.54
CA THR A 38 8.22 -0.86 6.43
C THR A 38 7.12 -0.89 5.39
N VAL A 39 7.04 0.18 4.63
CA VAL A 39 6.28 0.25 3.39
C VAL A 39 7.00 1.22 2.48
N ALA A 40 6.94 0.99 1.19
CA ALA A 40 7.55 1.88 0.23
C ALA A 40 6.54 2.33 -0.82
N LEU A 41 6.79 3.51 -1.37
CA LEU A 41 6.06 4.05 -2.50
C LEU A 41 7.03 4.26 -3.63
N GLU A 42 6.60 3.93 -4.84
CA GLU A 42 7.32 4.27 -6.05
C GLU A 42 6.46 5.17 -6.91
N PHE A 43 7.09 6.19 -7.48
CA PHE A 43 6.43 7.15 -8.36
C PHE A 43 6.99 7.01 -9.76
N SER A 44 6.25 7.51 -10.75
CA SER A 44 6.69 7.49 -12.13
C SER A 44 6.96 8.92 -12.59
N ALA A 45 8.04 9.12 -13.35
CA ALA A 45 8.34 10.41 -13.95
C ALA A 45 7.71 10.56 -15.35
N LYS A 46 7.19 9.48 -15.91
CA LYS A 46 6.65 9.51 -17.27
C LYS A 46 5.34 10.29 -17.30
N PRO A 47 5.16 11.18 -18.28
CA PRO A 47 3.96 12.03 -18.30
C PRO A 47 2.63 11.26 -18.26
N LYS A 48 2.57 10.09 -18.87
CA LYS A 48 1.32 9.32 -18.92
C LYS A 48 1.04 8.54 -17.65
N THR A 49 2.00 8.40 -16.74
CA THR A 49 1.83 7.58 -15.54
C THR A 49 2.25 8.30 -14.26
N LYS A 50 2.65 9.58 -14.35
CA LYS A 50 3.13 10.30 -13.16
C LYS A 50 2.04 10.58 -12.14
N HIS A 51 0.78 10.32 -12.48
CA HIS A 51 -0.35 10.45 -11.56
C HIS A 51 -0.54 9.20 -10.70
N LYS A 52 0.31 8.21 -10.85
CA LYS A 52 0.18 6.92 -10.18
C LYS A 52 1.29 6.73 -9.16
N ALA A 53 0.96 6.05 -8.08
CA ALA A 53 1.94 5.61 -7.10
C ALA A 53 1.74 4.13 -6.86
N LEU A 54 2.85 3.41 -6.71
CA LEU A 54 2.83 1.98 -6.45
C LEU A 54 3.27 1.73 -5.02
N VAL A 55 2.46 1.01 -4.26
CA VAL A 55 2.79 0.59 -2.91
C VAL A 55 3.54 -0.72 -3.00
N ILE A 56 4.72 -0.77 -2.41
CA ILE A 56 5.55 -1.98 -2.41
C ILE A 56 6.15 -2.18 -1.02
N GLY A 57 6.70 -3.37 -0.80
CA GLY A 57 7.52 -3.64 0.38
C GLY A 57 6.80 -3.53 1.70
N MET A 58 5.49 -3.76 1.74
CA MET A 58 4.77 -3.77 3.00
C MET A 58 5.19 -4.99 3.82
N TYR A 59 5.79 -4.72 4.96
CA TYR A 59 6.25 -5.80 5.84
C TYR A 59 6.18 -5.34 7.28
N VAL A 60 5.72 -6.21 8.16
CA VAL A 60 5.75 -5.98 9.61
C VAL A 60 6.34 -7.24 10.23
N MET A 61 7.29 -7.06 11.15
CA MET A 61 7.90 -8.18 11.85
C MET A 61 6.83 -9.01 12.54
N PRO A 62 6.97 -10.36 12.53
CA PRO A 62 5.91 -11.23 13.05
C PRO A 62 5.45 -10.89 14.45
N GLU A 63 6.37 -10.54 15.34
CA GLU A 63 6.01 -10.25 16.73
C GLU A 63 5.25 -8.93 16.89
N TRP A 64 5.23 -8.11 15.83
CA TRP A 64 4.51 -6.84 15.85
C TRP A 64 3.23 -6.86 15.05
N ARG A 65 2.89 -7.99 14.44
CA ARG A 65 1.65 -8.11 13.68
C ARG A 65 0.46 -8.09 14.61
N GLY A 66 -0.66 -7.55 14.11
CA GLY A 66 -1.86 -7.43 14.91
C GLY A 66 -1.88 -6.21 15.81
N ASN A 67 -0.88 -5.35 15.74
CA ASN A 67 -0.79 -4.13 16.57
C ASN A 67 -1.15 -2.87 15.81
N GLY A 68 -1.61 -2.98 14.57
CA GLY A 68 -1.99 -1.81 13.79
C GLY A 68 -0.84 -1.16 13.03
N ALA A 69 0.37 -1.71 13.10
CA ALA A 69 1.53 -1.10 12.43
C ALA A 69 1.35 -1.09 10.91
N ALA A 70 0.86 -2.18 10.32
CA ALA A 70 0.65 -2.23 8.88
C ALA A 70 -0.40 -1.21 8.44
N ARG A 71 -1.48 -1.08 9.20
CA ARG A 71 -2.51 -0.09 8.90
C ARG A 71 -1.93 1.33 8.97
N ALA A 72 -1.11 1.61 9.97
CA ALA A 72 -0.51 2.93 10.11
C ALA A 72 0.50 3.22 9.01
N LEU A 73 1.29 2.21 8.61
CA LEU A 73 2.21 2.36 7.49
C LEU A 73 1.45 2.65 6.20
N LEU A 74 0.39 1.90 5.95
CA LEU A 74 -0.43 2.11 4.77
C LEU A 74 -1.06 3.50 4.78
N GLN A 75 -1.55 3.93 5.93
CA GLN A 75 -2.14 5.26 6.05
C GLN A 75 -1.11 6.36 5.81
N ALA A 76 0.12 6.19 6.30
CA ALA A 76 1.19 7.15 6.02
C ALA A 76 1.46 7.24 4.52
N ALA A 77 1.47 6.11 3.83
CA ALA A 77 1.67 6.10 2.39
C ALA A 77 0.52 6.81 1.66
N ILE A 78 -0.72 6.55 2.07
CA ILE A 78 -1.89 7.20 1.48
C ILE A 78 -1.83 8.70 1.71
N ASP A 79 -1.53 9.10 2.96
CA ASP A 79 -1.48 10.53 3.30
C ASP A 79 -0.39 11.25 2.52
N ARG A 80 0.75 10.59 2.31
CA ARG A 80 1.82 11.17 1.51
C ARG A 80 1.37 11.43 0.08
N CYS A 81 0.68 10.47 -0.53
CA CYS A 81 0.17 10.64 -1.87
C CYS A 81 -0.86 11.76 -1.95
N LYS A 82 -1.74 11.82 -0.96
CA LYS A 82 -2.74 12.89 -0.91
C LYS A 82 -2.08 14.26 -0.78
N SER A 83 -1.04 14.36 0.03
CA SER A 83 -0.38 15.65 0.28
C SER A 83 0.37 16.17 -0.94
N ARG A 84 0.79 15.29 -1.83
CA ARG A 84 1.45 15.71 -3.08
C ARG A 84 0.49 16.41 -4.03
N GLY A 85 -0.76 15.99 -4.02
CA GLY A 85 -1.79 16.61 -4.84
C GLY A 85 -1.79 16.19 -6.31
N ASP A 86 -0.70 15.63 -6.81
CA ASP A 86 -0.61 15.18 -8.20
C ASP A 86 -0.82 13.68 -8.36
N ILE A 87 -0.90 12.93 -7.28
CA ILE A 87 -1.16 11.49 -7.33
C ILE A 87 -2.67 11.27 -7.25
N GLN A 88 -3.22 10.63 -8.25
CA GLN A 88 -4.65 10.40 -8.34
C GLN A 88 -5.03 8.95 -8.09
N VAL A 89 -4.08 8.04 -8.20
CA VAL A 89 -4.37 6.62 -8.00
C VAL A 89 -3.16 5.93 -7.36
N MET A 90 -3.45 5.06 -6.40
CA MET A 90 -2.45 4.17 -5.82
C MET A 90 -2.75 2.76 -6.25
N GLN A 91 -1.72 1.99 -6.51
CA GLN A 91 -1.85 0.60 -6.92
C GLN A 91 -0.94 -0.28 -6.10
N LEU A 92 -1.32 -1.54 -5.98
CA LEU A 92 -0.50 -2.55 -5.32
C LEU A 92 -0.87 -3.93 -5.86
N THR A 93 -0.02 -4.89 -5.57
CA THR A 93 -0.34 -6.29 -5.81
C THR A 93 -0.17 -7.07 -4.52
N VAL A 94 -0.95 -8.11 -4.37
CA VAL A 94 -0.89 -8.98 -3.21
C VAL A 94 -1.03 -10.42 -3.69
N THR A 95 -0.29 -11.32 -3.07
CA THR A 95 -0.38 -12.74 -3.44
C THR A 95 -1.78 -13.24 -3.15
N ASP A 96 -2.37 -13.90 -4.14
CA ASP A 96 -3.69 -14.49 -4.01
C ASP A 96 -3.68 -15.50 -2.86
N GLY A 97 -4.69 -15.44 -2.01
CA GLY A 97 -4.77 -16.28 -0.82
C GLY A 97 -4.23 -15.61 0.44
N ASN A 98 -3.53 -14.49 0.32
CA ASN A 98 -3.08 -13.74 1.50
C ASN A 98 -4.24 -12.90 2.03
N GLU A 99 -5.16 -13.57 2.72
CA GLU A 99 -6.40 -12.93 3.15
C GLU A 99 -6.21 -11.78 4.13
N PRO A 100 -5.29 -11.86 5.11
CA PRO A 100 -5.08 -10.72 6.00
C PRO A 100 -4.63 -9.46 5.26
N ALA A 101 -3.74 -9.61 4.28
CA ALA A 101 -3.28 -8.47 3.50
C ALA A 101 -4.40 -7.91 2.63
N ILE A 102 -5.16 -8.78 1.97
CA ILE A 102 -6.28 -8.33 1.14
C ILE A 102 -7.30 -7.57 1.99
N ALA A 103 -7.60 -8.08 3.19
CA ALA A 103 -8.54 -7.43 4.09
C ALA A 103 -8.02 -6.05 4.53
N LEU A 104 -6.72 -5.96 4.81
CA LEU A 104 -6.11 -4.68 5.18
C LEU A 104 -6.29 -3.66 4.05
N TYR A 105 -5.94 -4.04 2.84
CA TYR A 105 -6.02 -3.12 1.71
C TYR A 105 -7.48 -2.75 1.41
N ARG A 106 -8.39 -3.70 1.47
CA ARG A 106 -9.81 -3.39 1.29
C ARG A 106 -10.32 -2.42 2.36
N SER A 107 -9.89 -2.58 3.60
CA SER A 107 -10.33 -1.70 4.67
C SER A 107 -9.86 -0.26 4.46
N ALA A 108 -8.77 -0.08 3.73
CA ALA A 108 -8.26 1.25 3.39
C ALA A 108 -8.90 1.82 2.12
N GLY A 109 -9.74 1.04 1.45
CA GLY A 109 -10.45 1.50 0.26
C GLY A 109 -9.93 0.95 -1.06
N PHE A 110 -8.88 0.16 -1.03
CA PHE A 110 -8.39 -0.48 -2.25
C PHE A 110 -9.39 -1.52 -2.75
N ARG A 111 -9.50 -1.63 -4.06
CA ARG A 111 -10.40 -2.59 -4.71
C ARG A 111 -9.62 -3.42 -5.72
N PRO A 112 -9.92 -4.72 -5.82
CA PRO A 112 -9.28 -5.55 -6.84
C PRO A 112 -9.77 -5.18 -8.23
N PHE A 113 -8.90 -5.29 -9.21
CA PHE A 113 -9.29 -5.06 -10.59
C PHE A 113 -8.75 -6.14 -11.53
N GLY A 114 -8.01 -7.10 -11.03
CA GLY A 114 -7.55 -8.18 -11.87
C GLY A 114 -6.68 -9.15 -11.10
N THR A 115 -6.55 -10.34 -11.65
CA THR A 115 -5.69 -11.38 -11.09
C THR A 115 -4.69 -11.79 -12.17
N GLU A 116 -3.42 -11.74 -11.80
CA GLU A 116 -2.33 -12.11 -12.70
C GLU A 116 -1.97 -13.56 -12.41
N PRO A 117 -2.21 -14.48 -13.35
CA PRO A 117 -1.84 -15.88 -13.14
C PRO A 117 -0.34 -16.05 -13.25
N MET A 118 0.18 -17.04 -12.55
CA MET A 118 1.59 -17.41 -12.61
C MET A 118 2.52 -16.22 -12.33
N ALA A 119 2.10 -15.37 -11.42
CA ALA A 119 2.83 -14.11 -11.15
C ALA A 119 4.10 -14.35 -10.36
N ILE A 120 4.13 -15.37 -9.52
CA ILE A 120 5.27 -15.68 -8.66
C ILE A 120 5.53 -17.16 -8.71
N ARG A 121 6.82 -17.51 -8.82
CA ARG A 121 7.25 -18.90 -8.67
C ARG A 121 7.64 -19.13 -7.21
N THR A 122 7.08 -20.17 -6.60
CA THR A 122 7.43 -20.58 -5.24
C THR A 122 7.85 -22.04 -5.27
N PRO A 123 8.46 -22.54 -4.19
CA PRO A 123 8.79 -23.97 -4.12
C PRO A 123 7.57 -24.88 -4.29
N ALA A 124 6.39 -24.40 -3.93
CA ALA A 124 5.15 -25.17 -4.05
C ALA A 124 4.47 -24.99 -5.42
N GLY A 125 5.08 -24.22 -6.32
CA GLY A 125 4.51 -23.95 -7.64
C GLY A 125 4.23 -22.47 -7.84
N PHE A 126 3.48 -22.17 -8.89
CA PHE A 126 3.16 -20.79 -9.20
C PHE A 126 2.02 -20.27 -8.33
N ARG A 127 2.07 -18.97 -8.03
CA ARG A 127 1.00 -18.27 -7.33
C ARG A 127 0.57 -17.09 -8.16
N SER A 128 -0.70 -16.73 -8.04
CA SER A 128 -1.25 -15.55 -8.71
C SER A 128 -1.11 -14.33 -7.82
N LYS A 129 -1.19 -13.16 -8.44
CA LYS A 129 -1.26 -11.89 -7.72
C LYS A 129 -2.57 -11.18 -8.02
N VAL A 130 -3.17 -10.65 -6.99
CA VAL A 130 -4.35 -9.79 -7.11
C VAL A 130 -3.86 -8.36 -7.22
N HIS A 131 -4.29 -7.66 -8.27
CA HIS A 131 -3.97 -6.25 -8.47
C HIS A 131 -5.09 -5.41 -7.88
N MET A 132 -4.73 -4.42 -7.09
CA MET A 132 -5.70 -3.56 -6.41
C MET A 132 -5.36 -2.10 -6.64
N TRP A 133 -6.36 -1.22 -6.55
CA TRP A 133 -6.18 0.20 -6.74
C TRP A 133 -7.04 1.00 -5.79
N LEU A 134 -6.59 2.23 -5.49
CA LEU A 134 -7.29 3.18 -4.64
C LEU A 134 -7.39 4.49 -5.39
N ASP A 135 -8.61 5.01 -5.50
CA ASP A 135 -8.88 6.30 -6.14
C ASP A 135 -8.67 7.40 -5.09
N LEU A 136 -7.73 8.28 -5.36
CA LEU A 136 -7.42 9.39 -4.46
C LEU A 136 -8.10 10.69 -4.89
N SER A 137 -8.92 10.65 -5.94
CA SER A 137 -9.57 11.86 -6.44
C SER A 137 -10.81 12.12 -5.61
N PRO A 138 -10.73 12.91 -4.52
CA PRO A 138 -11.88 13.08 -3.62
C PRO A 138 -13.04 13.84 -4.25
N LEU A 139 -12.76 14.64 -5.25
CA LEU A 139 -13.78 15.43 -5.92
C LEU A 139 -14.10 14.89 -7.31
N ARG A 140 -13.82 13.59 -7.50
CA ARG A 140 -14.06 12.98 -8.79
C ARG A 140 -15.55 12.99 -9.10
N VAL A 141 -15.88 13.57 -10.26
CA VAL A 141 -17.23 13.46 -10.77
C VAL A 141 -17.44 12.04 -11.24
N PRO A 142 -18.58 11.41 -10.92
CA PRO A 142 -18.82 10.05 -11.40
C PRO A 142 -18.60 10.02 -12.91
N GLN A 143 -17.75 9.11 -13.33
CA GLN A 143 -17.40 8.98 -14.72
C GLN A 143 -18.52 8.29 -15.45
N GLU A 144 -18.94 8.88 -16.57
CA GLU A 144 -19.92 8.21 -17.39
C GLU A 144 -19.32 6.95 -17.98
N PRO A 145 -20.15 5.93 -18.17
CA PRO A 145 -19.66 4.73 -18.84
C PRO A 145 -19.08 5.10 -20.20
N ILE A 146 -17.99 4.45 -20.55
CA ILE A 146 -17.44 4.61 -21.87
C ILE A 146 -18.43 3.97 -22.82
N THR A 147 -19.06 4.82 -23.64
CA THR A 147 -20.01 4.35 -24.61
C THR A 147 -19.33 4.30 -25.97
N ALA A 148 -20.10 3.97 -26.96
CA ALA A 148 -19.64 3.99 -28.32
C ALA A 148 -19.43 5.42 -28.81
N ARG A 149 -19.40 6.38 -27.94
CA ARG A 149 -19.08 7.73 -28.30
C ARG A 149 -17.78 7.70 -29.07
N SER A 150 -17.85 8.23 -30.23
CA SER A 150 -16.72 8.09 -31.11
C SER A 150 -15.53 8.82 -30.55
N PRO A 151 -14.38 8.35 -30.94
CA PRO A 151 -13.15 9.02 -30.59
C PRO A 151 -13.15 10.44 -31.07
#